data_70f283e97d79671ca56822eb0fd5279b
#
_entry.id   70f283e97d79671ca56822eb0fd5279b
#
_cell.length_a   1.000
_cell.length_b   1.000
_cell.length_c   1.000
_cell.angle_alpha   90.00
_cell.angle_beta   90.00
_cell.angle_gamma   90.00
#
_symmetry.space_group_name_H-M   'P 1'
#
loop_
_entity.id
_entity.type
_entity.pdbx_description
1 polymer ?
#
loop_
_entity_poly.entity_id
_entity_poly.type
_entity_poly.pdbx_seq_one_letter_code
_entity_poly.pdbx_strand_id
1 'polypeptide(L)'
;MPENSIPKEAAYQIINDELMLDGNPRLNLASFVTTWMEPECNKLMMDSINKNYVDMDEYPVTTELQNRCVNMIAHLFNAPLGETETAVGVGTVGSSEAIMLAGLAFKRRWQNKMKAAGKPCDKPNIVTGANVQVCWEKFARYFEVELKEVKLSEGYYVMDPEKAVEMVDENTICVAAILGSTLNGEFEDVKMLNDLLVKKNEETGVSGHKYGLVYAGIGWCIWRSKEDLPDELIFHINYLGADQPTFTLNFSKGSSQVIAQYYQLIRLGFEGYRNIMDNCQENAMVLKEGLERTGRFNIVSKDQGVPLVAFSLKDSSRHDEFEISEFLRRFGWIVPAYTMPPDAQHVTVLRVVIREDFSRTFAERLVIDIEKVLHELDALPSRSSGPALQHPNGDTVSEKDLARQREVVSVWKRAVAARKKTQGVC
;
A
#
# COMPACT_ATOMS: atom_id res chain seq x y z
N MET A 1 29.02 17.23 -2.65
CA MET A 1 28.55 18.29 -3.56
C MET A 1 29.74 18.72 -4.40
N PRO A 2 29.58 18.89 -5.73
CA PRO A 2 30.69 19.39 -6.58
C PRO A 2 31.15 20.79 -6.12
N GLU A 3 32.41 21.10 -6.27
CA GLU A 3 32.96 22.43 -5.94
C GLU A 3 32.49 23.49 -6.94
N ASN A 4 32.39 23.11 -8.22
CA ASN A 4 31.99 24.00 -9.29
C ASN A 4 30.55 23.70 -9.76
N SER A 5 29.83 24.76 -10.12
CA SER A 5 28.52 24.63 -10.76
C SER A 5 28.68 24.16 -12.22
N ILE A 6 27.64 23.50 -12.74
CA ILE A 6 27.53 23.17 -14.16
C ILE A 6 26.35 23.93 -14.79
N PRO A 7 26.32 24.14 -16.12
CA PRO A 7 25.16 24.71 -16.78
C PRO A 7 23.87 23.94 -16.50
N LYS A 8 22.75 24.64 -16.39
CA LYS A 8 21.44 24.02 -16.08
C LYS A 8 21.02 22.98 -17.12
N GLU A 9 21.36 23.20 -18.38
CA GLU A 9 21.07 22.28 -19.49
C GLU A 9 21.87 20.97 -19.32
N ALA A 10 23.13 21.05 -18.90
CA ALA A 10 23.96 19.88 -18.63
C ALA A 10 23.41 19.10 -17.41
N ALA A 11 23.04 19.80 -16.34
CA ALA A 11 22.45 19.17 -15.17
C ALA A 11 21.13 18.45 -15.53
N TYR A 12 20.27 19.11 -16.31
CA TYR A 12 19.03 18.50 -16.80
C TYR A 12 19.30 17.24 -17.63
N GLN A 13 20.24 17.33 -18.58
CA GLN A 13 20.53 16.21 -19.48
C GLN A 13 21.08 15.00 -18.72
N ILE A 14 22.02 15.23 -17.80
CA ILE A 14 22.59 14.15 -16.95
C ILE A 14 21.49 13.42 -16.19
N ILE A 15 20.60 14.17 -15.52
CA ILE A 15 19.51 13.56 -14.72
C ILE A 15 18.53 12.84 -15.62
N ASN A 16 18.14 13.47 -16.75
CA ASN A 16 17.21 12.88 -17.69
C ASN A 16 17.73 11.57 -18.29
N ASP A 17 19.01 11.52 -18.65
CA ASP A 17 19.63 10.30 -19.20
C ASP A 17 19.69 9.17 -18.14
N GLU A 18 19.94 9.50 -16.88
CA GLU A 18 19.89 8.53 -15.79
C GLU A 18 18.47 8.00 -15.54
N LEU A 19 17.46 8.87 -15.58
CA LEU A 19 16.04 8.49 -15.41
C LEU A 19 15.53 7.59 -16.54
N MET A 20 16.13 7.64 -17.74
CA MET A 20 15.80 6.71 -18.82
C MET A 20 16.17 5.25 -18.51
N LEU A 21 17.01 5.01 -17.49
CA LEU A 21 17.34 3.66 -17.01
C LEU A 21 16.28 3.09 -16.07
N ASP A 22 15.35 3.89 -15.60
CA ASP A 22 14.21 3.42 -14.80
C ASP A 22 13.22 2.64 -15.67
N GLY A 23 12.48 1.72 -15.04
CA GLY A 23 11.44 0.96 -15.71
C GLY A 23 10.24 1.83 -16.09
N ASN A 24 9.49 1.40 -17.10
CA ASN A 24 8.22 2.06 -17.44
C ASN A 24 7.19 1.82 -16.33
N PRO A 25 6.70 2.88 -15.66
CA PRO A 25 5.73 2.73 -14.56
C PRO A 25 4.45 1.99 -14.97
N ARG A 26 4.01 2.14 -16.22
CA ARG A 26 2.81 1.48 -16.75
C ARG A 26 2.94 -0.04 -16.80
N LEU A 27 4.15 -0.58 -17.01
CA LEU A 27 4.43 -2.01 -17.03
C LEU A 27 4.75 -2.58 -15.65
N ASN A 28 4.78 -1.73 -14.61
CA ASN A 28 4.96 -2.16 -13.22
C ASN A 28 3.63 -2.62 -12.63
N LEU A 29 3.30 -3.88 -12.80
CA LEU A 29 2.08 -4.52 -12.32
C LEU A 29 2.16 -4.92 -10.82
N ALA A 30 3.30 -4.65 -10.18
CA ALA A 30 3.47 -4.80 -8.73
C ALA A 30 2.85 -3.65 -7.93
N SER A 31 2.70 -2.47 -8.53
CA SER A 31 2.30 -1.26 -7.85
C SER A 31 0.79 -1.02 -7.93
N PHE A 32 0.20 -0.67 -6.78
CA PHE A 32 -1.17 -0.14 -6.68
C PHE A 32 -1.24 1.37 -6.97
N VAL A 33 -0.11 2.04 -7.05
CA VAL A 33 -0.05 3.49 -7.24
C VAL A 33 -0.42 3.83 -8.67
N THR A 34 -1.31 4.81 -8.84
CA THR A 34 -1.65 5.38 -10.14
C THR A 34 -0.42 5.86 -10.91
N THR A 35 -0.33 5.51 -12.16
CA THR A 35 0.79 5.85 -13.05
C THR A 35 0.41 6.81 -14.17
N TRP A 36 -0.86 7.20 -14.24
CA TRP A 36 -1.37 8.13 -15.22
C TRP A 36 -2.48 9.01 -14.62
N MET A 37 -2.50 10.28 -14.99
CA MET A 37 -3.60 11.21 -14.72
C MET A 37 -3.85 12.09 -15.95
N GLU A 38 -5.03 12.69 -16.02
CA GLU A 38 -5.40 13.62 -17.09
C GLU A 38 -4.43 14.82 -17.15
N PRO A 39 -4.12 15.35 -18.35
CA PRO A 39 -3.18 16.47 -18.51
C PRO A 39 -3.57 17.71 -17.68
N GLU A 40 -4.85 17.97 -17.51
CA GLU A 40 -5.39 19.06 -16.70
C GLU A 40 -5.02 18.89 -15.22
N CYS A 41 -5.10 17.67 -14.70
CA CYS A 41 -4.68 17.35 -13.33
C CYS A 41 -3.16 17.56 -13.16
N ASN A 42 -2.36 17.07 -14.11
CA ASN A 42 -0.91 17.27 -14.11
C ASN A 42 -0.55 18.75 -14.14
N LYS A 43 -1.26 19.56 -14.93
CA LYS A 43 -1.06 21.01 -14.99
C LYS A 43 -1.36 21.66 -13.64
N LEU A 44 -2.50 21.36 -13.02
CA LEU A 44 -2.85 21.87 -11.68
C LEU A 44 -1.80 21.50 -10.63
N MET A 45 -1.25 20.30 -10.70
CA MET A 45 -0.17 19.87 -9.80
C MET A 45 1.09 20.71 -10.00
N MET A 46 1.52 20.92 -11.23
CA MET A 46 2.70 21.72 -11.54
C MET A 46 2.52 23.21 -11.17
N ASP A 47 1.33 23.77 -11.38
CA ASP A 47 0.98 25.15 -11.02
C ASP A 47 0.92 25.36 -9.49
N SER A 48 0.91 24.29 -8.71
CA SER A 48 0.79 24.33 -7.24
C SER A 48 1.94 23.67 -6.48
N ILE A 49 2.96 23.14 -7.17
CA ILE A 49 4.05 22.39 -6.55
C ILE A 49 4.91 23.23 -5.59
N ASN A 50 4.92 24.52 -5.77
CA ASN A 50 5.66 25.49 -4.96
C ASN A 50 4.90 25.99 -3.71
N LYS A 51 3.66 25.50 -3.47
CA LYS A 51 2.84 25.94 -2.34
C LYS A 51 3.02 25.00 -1.15
N ASN A 52 3.32 25.54 0.01
CA ASN A 52 3.36 24.83 1.28
C ASN A 52 2.10 25.16 2.09
N TYR A 53 1.07 24.34 1.98
CA TYR A 53 -0.25 24.65 2.56
C TYR A 53 -0.34 24.38 4.09
N VAL A 54 0.77 24.15 4.77
CA VAL A 54 0.80 24.29 6.22
C VAL A 54 0.48 25.73 6.62
N ASP A 55 0.84 26.69 5.79
CA ASP A 55 0.47 28.09 5.91
C ASP A 55 -0.96 28.28 5.37
N MET A 56 -1.94 28.17 6.28
CA MET A 56 -3.35 28.23 5.94
C MET A 56 -3.80 29.66 5.60
N ASP A 57 -3.07 30.66 6.10
CA ASP A 57 -3.38 32.07 5.85
C ASP A 57 -2.98 32.45 4.42
N GLU A 58 -1.81 32.02 3.97
CA GLU A 58 -1.33 32.26 2.62
C GLU A 58 -2.02 31.36 1.57
N TYR A 59 -2.38 30.10 1.95
CA TYR A 59 -3.00 29.13 1.06
C TYR A 59 -4.37 28.64 1.53
N PRO A 60 -5.34 29.55 1.82
CA PRO A 60 -6.63 29.17 2.39
C PRO A 60 -7.46 28.27 1.44
N VAL A 61 -7.32 28.48 0.13
CA VAL A 61 -8.04 27.66 -0.86
C VAL A 61 -7.55 26.21 -0.83
N THR A 62 -6.24 25.96 -0.71
CA THR A 62 -5.73 24.59 -0.62
C THR A 62 -6.22 23.90 0.64
N THR A 63 -6.26 24.62 1.76
CA THR A 63 -6.82 24.11 3.03
C THR A 63 -8.31 23.78 2.89
N GLU A 64 -9.07 24.65 2.23
CA GLU A 64 -10.48 24.39 1.95
C GLU A 64 -10.69 23.17 1.03
N LEU A 65 -9.86 23.00 -0.01
CA LEU A 65 -9.92 21.81 -0.87
C LEU A 65 -9.59 20.53 -0.09
N GLN A 66 -8.63 20.59 0.83
CA GLN A 66 -8.36 19.48 1.74
C GLN A 66 -9.60 19.11 2.56
N ASN A 67 -10.24 20.10 3.18
CA ASN A 67 -11.42 19.86 4.02
C ASN A 67 -12.58 19.28 3.21
N ARG A 68 -12.78 19.73 1.98
CA ARG A 68 -13.76 19.14 1.07
C ARG A 68 -13.44 17.67 0.75
N CYS A 69 -12.17 17.33 0.49
CA CYS A 69 -11.77 15.94 0.32
C CYS A 69 -12.07 15.10 1.56
N VAL A 70 -11.73 15.61 2.75
CA VAL A 70 -12.02 14.94 4.02
C VAL A 70 -13.52 14.67 4.17
N ASN A 71 -14.37 15.69 3.92
CA ASN A 71 -15.82 15.53 3.99
C ASN A 71 -16.35 14.51 2.98
N MET A 72 -15.91 14.56 1.71
CA MET A 72 -16.33 13.60 0.69
C MET A 72 -15.97 12.16 1.09
N ILE A 73 -14.77 11.94 1.61
CA ILE A 73 -14.31 10.62 2.05
C ILE A 73 -15.09 10.17 3.30
N ALA A 74 -15.30 11.07 4.26
CA ALA A 74 -16.09 10.77 5.45
C ALA A 74 -17.52 10.32 5.08
N HIS A 75 -18.19 11.03 4.16
CA HIS A 75 -19.49 10.62 3.64
C HIS A 75 -19.45 9.27 2.95
N LEU A 76 -18.40 8.96 2.19
CA LEU A 76 -18.23 7.67 1.53
C LEU A 76 -18.17 6.52 2.55
N PHE A 77 -17.64 6.79 3.75
CA PHE A 77 -17.56 5.84 4.86
C PHE A 77 -18.73 5.97 5.87
N ASN A 78 -19.80 6.66 5.48
CA ASN A 78 -20.99 6.84 6.30
C ASN A 78 -20.71 7.44 7.69
N ALA A 79 -19.78 8.41 7.77
CA ALA A 79 -19.53 9.12 9.01
C ALA A 79 -20.84 9.78 9.52
N PRO A 80 -21.13 9.72 10.83
CA PRO A 80 -22.36 10.25 11.40
C PRO A 80 -22.29 11.77 11.54
N LEU A 81 -22.25 12.49 10.41
CA LEU A 81 -22.17 13.94 10.34
C LEU A 81 -23.57 14.55 10.21
N GLY A 82 -23.87 15.58 10.99
CA GLY A 82 -25.01 16.43 10.79
C GLY A 82 -24.91 17.29 9.53
N GLU A 83 -26.00 17.86 9.05
CA GLU A 83 -26.05 18.65 7.79
C GLU A 83 -25.06 19.83 7.74
N THR A 84 -24.66 20.37 8.88
CA THR A 84 -23.76 21.52 9.01
C THR A 84 -22.39 21.14 9.63
N GLU A 85 -22.20 19.88 9.97
CA GLU A 85 -20.97 19.40 10.59
C GLU A 85 -19.91 19.09 9.54
N THR A 86 -18.66 19.41 9.88
CA THR A 86 -17.48 19.04 9.09
C THR A 86 -16.77 17.85 9.72
N ALA A 87 -16.34 16.92 8.91
CA ALA A 87 -15.57 15.78 9.36
C ALA A 87 -14.21 16.21 9.93
N VAL A 88 -13.75 15.52 10.96
CA VAL A 88 -12.42 15.70 11.52
C VAL A 88 -11.45 14.81 10.76
N GLY A 89 -10.50 15.42 10.09
CA GLY A 89 -9.53 14.66 9.29
C GLY A 89 -8.49 15.55 8.64
N VAL A 90 -7.50 14.92 8.03
CA VAL A 90 -6.38 15.63 7.38
C VAL A 90 -5.77 14.81 6.26
N GLY A 91 -5.25 15.51 5.24
CA GLY A 91 -4.34 14.94 4.25
C GLY A 91 -2.96 14.69 4.85
N THR A 92 -2.39 13.54 4.53
CA THR A 92 -1.06 13.08 4.96
C THR A 92 -0.20 12.77 3.74
N VAL A 93 1.11 12.62 3.89
CA VAL A 93 2.01 12.26 2.77
C VAL A 93 1.88 10.80 2.32
N GLY A 94 0.98 10.05 2.93
CA GLY A 94 0.68 8.66 2.56
C GLY A 94 0.03 7.91 3.71
N SER A 95 -0.39 6.66 3.42
CA SER A 95 -1.06 5.80 4.40
C SER A 95 -0.22 5.51 5.65
N SER A 96 1.10 5.47 5.54
CA SER A 96 1.97 5.24 6.70
C SER A 96 1.83 6.37 7.74
N GLU A 97 1.80 7.62 7.31
CA GLU A 97 1.55 8.74 8.22
C GLU A 97 0.11 8.71 8.75
N ALA A 98 -0.88 8.43 7.90
CA ALA A 98 -2.27 8.32 8.33
C ALA A 98 -2.46 7.28 9.43
N ILE A 99 -1.84 6.10 9.27
CA ILE A 99 -1.87 5.02 10.28
C ILE A 99 -1.16 5.44 11.56
N MET A 100 0.00 6.12 11.45
CA MET A 100 0.74 6.59 12.63
C MET A 100 -0.05 7.64 13.42
N LEU A 101 -0.75 8.55 12.74
CA LEU A 101 -1.62 9.55 13.37
C LEU A 101 -2.81 8.90 14.08
N ALA A 102 -3.53 8.01 13.38
CA ALA A 102 -4.67 7.30 13.96
C ALA A 102 -4.23 6.46 15.16
N GLY A 103 -3.16 5.66 15.01
CA GLY A 103 -2.64 4.84 16.08
C GLY A 103 -2.15 5.66 17.30
N LEU A 104 -1.55 6.83 17.05
CA LEU A 104 -1.14 7.74 18.13
C LEU A 104 -2.35 8.31 18.87
N ALA A 105 -3.42 8.69 18.17
CA ALA A 105 -4.66 9.15 18.79
C ALA A 105 -5.28 8.06 19.66
N PHE A 106 -5.38 6.81 19.16
CA PHE A 106 -5.87 5.66 19.93
C PHE A 106 -5.01 5.39 21.17
N LYS A 107 -3.67 5.42 21.02
CA LYS A 107 -2.75 5.25 22.15
C LYS A 107 -2.98 6.30 23.22
N ARG A 108 -3.13 7.58 22.85
CA ARG A 108 -3.38 8.68 23.78
C ARG A 108 -4.73 8.57 24.46
N ARG A 109 -5.79 8.26 23.73
CA ARG A 109 -7.11 8.01 24.33
C ARG A 109 -7.05 6.87 25.36
N TRP A 110 -6.45 5.77 25.00
CA TRP A 110 -6.26 4.64 25.92
C TRP A 110 -5.45 5.06 27.15
N GLN A 111 -4.32 5.75 26.98
CA GLN A 111 -3.53 6.25 28.10
C GLN A 111 -4.32 7.17 29.03
N ASN A 112 -5.09 8.07 28.46
CA ASN A 112 -5.92 8.98 29.24
C ASN A 112 -7.02 8.23 30.01
N LYS A 113 -7.67 7.23 29.39
CA LYS A 113 -8.64 6.35 30.03
C LYS A 113 -8.00 5.56 31.18
N MET A 114 -6.81 4.97 30.97
CA MET A 114 -6.09 4.21 31.99
C MET A 114 -5.66 5.11 33.16
N LYS A 115 -5.09 6.27 32.91
CA LYS A 115 -4.72 7.25 33.93
C LYS A 115 -5.93 7.69 34.76
N ALA A 116 -7.05 8.00 34.11
CA ALA A 116 -8.30 8.36 34.81
C ALA A 116 -8.83 7.23 35.71
N ALA A 117 -8.58 5.98 35.32
CA ALA A 117 -8.94 4.80 36.11
C ALA A 117 -7.88 4.39 37.16
N GLY A 118 -6.77 5.14 37.27
CA GLY A 118 -5.66 4.78 38.18
C GLY A 118 -4.92 3.50 37.78
N LYS A 119 -5.00 3.07 36.51
CA LYS A 119 -4.37 1.86 36.00
C LYS A 119 -3.03 2.17 35.29
N PRO A 120 -2.11 1.19 35.21
CA PRO A 120 -0.90 1.29 34.38
C PRO A 120 -1.26 1.58 32.90
N CYS A 121 -0.44 2.40 32.22
CA CYS A 121 -0.67 2.80 30.84
C CYS A 121 0.59 2.70 29.96
N ASP A 122 1.45 1.72 30.25
CA ASP A 122 2.78 1.52 29.66
C ASP A 122 2.87 0.34 28.68
N LYS A 123 1.84 -0.50 28.57
CA LYS A 123 1.82 -1.70 27.72
C LYS A 123 0.63 -1.75 26.77
N PRO A 124 0.50 -0.77 25.85
CA PRO A 124 -0.54 -0.81 24.84
C PRO A 124 -0.28 -1.91 23.82
N ASN A 125 -1.34 -2.50 23.27
CA ASN A 125 -1.23 -3.42 22.14
C ASN A 125 -2.25 -3.09 21.03
N ILE A 126 -1.93 -3.56 19.81
CA ILE A 126 -2.85 -3.54 18.66
C ILE A 126 -3.05 -4.95 18.14
N VAL A 127 -4.23 -5.23 17.59
CA VAL A 127 -4.54 -6.49 16.92
C VAL A 127 -4.68 -6.25 15.43
N THR A 128 -3.99 -7.06 14.61
CA THR A 128 -4.03 -7.00 13.14
C THR A 128 -4.04 -8.39 12.54
N GLY A 129 -4.42 -8.54 11.28
CA GLY A 129 -4.10 -9.75 10.52
C GLY A 129 -2.63 -9.76 10.10
N ALA A 130 -2.04 -10.93 9.90
CA ALA A 130 -0.68 -11.07 9.36
C ALA A 130 -0.54 -10.62 7.88
N ASN A 131 -1.65 -10.27 7.23
CA ASN A 131 -1.72 -9.70 5.87
C ASN A 131 -1.56 -8.18 5.82
N VAL A 132 -1.26 -7.53 6.95
CA VAL A 132 -1.09 -6.07 7.01
C VAL A 132 0.22 -5.61 6.36
N GLN A 133 0.29 -4.34 6.04
CA GLN A 133 1.49 -3.71 5.52
C GLN A 133 2.47 -3.37 6.66
N VAL A 134 3.75 -3.30 6.33
CA VAL A 134 4.86 -2.97 7.23
C VAL A 134 4.69 -1.66 8.03
N CYS A 135 3.78 -0.77 7.62
CA CYS A 135 3.48 0.44 8.36
C CYS A 135 2.91 0.17 9.76
N TRP A 136 2.19 -0.93 9.97
CA TRP A 136 1.71 -1.35 11.29
C TRP A 136 2.85 -1.83 12.18
N GLU A 137 3.79 -2.61 11.62
CA GLU A 137 5.01 -3.01 12.35
C GLU A 137 5.85 -1.78 12.71
N LYS A 138 5.98 -0.81 11.79
CA LYS A 138 6.68 0.46 12.05
C LYS A 138 5.99 1.24 13.17
N PHE A 139 4.65 1.34 13.12
CA PHE A 139 3.89 1.99 14.19
C PHE A 139 4.17 1.30 15.53
N ALA A 140 4.03 -0.02 15.59
CA ALA A 140 4.26 -0.78 16.80
C ALA A 140 5.66 -0.53 17.39
N ARG A 141 6.70 -0.61 16.56
CA ARG A 141 8.10 -0.40 17.00
C ARG A 141 8.41 1.05 17.37
N TYR A 142 7.94 2.03 16.58
CA TYR A 142 8.28 3.44 16.81
C TYR A 142 7.54 4.04 18.01
N PHE A 143 6.35 3.54 18.29
CA PHE A 143 5.51 4.04 19.37
C PHE A 143 5.40 3.08 20.57
N GLU A 144 6.26 2.05 20.63
CA GLU A 144 6.30 1.10 21.76
C GLU A 144 4.93 0.48 22.05
N VAL A 145 4.31 -0.09 21.01
CA VAL A 145 3.03 -0.78 21.07
C VAL A 145 3.27 -2.23 20.71
N GLU A 146 2.73 -3.17 21.49
CA GLU A 146 2.78 -4.59 21.15
C GLU A 146 1.89 -4.88 19.94
N LEU A 147 2.44 -5.60 18.95
CA LEU A 147 1.71 -6.05 17.78
C LEU A 147 1.23 -7.49 18.00
N LYS A 148 -0.07 -7.69 18.09
CA LYS A 148 -0.72 -9.01 18.13
C LYS A 148 -1.25 -9.34 16.74
N GLU A 149 -0.72 -10.40 16.13
CA GLU A 149 -1.06 -10.78 14.77
C GLU A 149 -1.94 -12.02 14.73
N VAL A 150 -3.10 -11.91 14.11
CA VAL A 150 -3.95 -13.04 13.73
C VAL A 150 -3.29 -13.73 12.54
N LYS A 151 -2.86 -14.96 12.76
CA LYS A 151 -2.20 -15.78 11.74
C LYS A 151 -3.16 -16.17 10.63
N LEU A 152 -2.64 -16.26 9.42
CA LEU A 152 -3.40 -16.73 8.26
C LEU A 152 -3.39 -18.26 8.20
N SER A 153 -4.22 -18.82 7.34
CA SER A 153 -4.21 -20.24 7.02
C SER A 153 -4.36 -20.44 5.52
N GLU A 154 -3.93 -21.59 5.01
CA GLU A 154 -4.07 -21.91 3.60
C GLU A 154 -5.54 -21.84 3.16
N GLY A 155 -5.79 -21.13 2.05
CA GLY A 155 -7.13 -20.87 1.53
C GLY A 155 -7.93 -19.79 2.26
N TYR A 156 -7.42 -19.22 3.37
CA TYR A 156 -8.02 -18.13 4.12
C TYR A 156 -6.97 -17.06 4.46
N TYR A 157 -6.81 -16.08 3.58
CA TYR A 157 -5.71 -15.11 3.58
C TYR A 157 -6.13 -13.72 4.08
N VAL A 158 -7.18 -13.65 4.89
CA VAL A 158 -7.65 -12.45 5.58
C VAL A 158 -7.70 -12.68 7.08
N MET A 159 -7.78 -11.63 7.87
CA MET A 159 -7.91 -11.71 9.30
C MET A 159 -9.23 -12.37 9.69
N ASP A 160 -9.15 -13.40 10.53
CA ASP A 160 -10.32 -14.05 11.13
C ASP A 160 -10.89 -13.13 12.24
N PRO A 161 -12.14 -12.62 12.10
CA PRO A 161 -12.72 -11.68 13.05
C PRO A 161 -12.88 -12.27 14.47
N GLU A 162 -13.21 -13.56 14.59
CA GLU A 162 -13.40 -14.20 15.89
C GLU A 162 -12.07 -14.28 16.64
N LYS A 163 -11.03 -14.77 15.95
CA LYS A 163 -9.67 -14.83 16.52
C LYS A 163 -9.12 -13.44 16.86
N ALA A 164 -9.42 -12.43 16.04
CA ALA A 164 -9.02 -11.07 16.33
C ALA A 164 -9.63 -10.56 17.64
N VAL A 165 -10.92 -10.80 17.84
CA VAL A 165 -11.65 -10.37 19.04
C VAL A 165 -11.21 -11.16 20.29
N GLU A 166 -10.82 -12.44 20.15
CA GLU A 166 -10.23 -13.22 21.26
C GLU A 166 -8.93 -12.59 21.79
N MET A 167 -8.09 -12.01 20.90
CA MET A 167 -6.84 -11.35 21.27
C MET A 167 -7.00 -9.98 21.93
N VAL A 168 -8.20 -9.38 21.88
CA VAL A 168 -8.49 -8.05 22.45
C VAL A 168 -8.58 -8.14 23.97
N ASP A 169 -7.81 -7.29 24.65
CA ASP A 169 -7.80 -7.14 26.11
C ASP A 169 -7.91 -5.65 26.53
N GLU A 170 -7.76 -5.37 27.81
CA GLU A 170 -7.85 -4.01 28.37
C GLU A 170 -6.72 -3.06 27.89
N ASN A 171 -5.64 -3.60 27.33
CA ASN A 171 -4.50 -2.86 26.80
C ASN A 171 -4.59 -2.66 25.28
N THR A 172 -5.61 -3.21 24.63
CA THR A 172 -5.80 -3.07 23.19
C THR A 172 -6.29 -1.66 22.86
N ILE A 173 -5.49 -0.94 22.07
CA ILE A 173 -5.80 0.43 21.66
C ILE A 173 -6.63 0.46 20.37
N CYS A 174 -6.45 -0.53 19.48
CA CYS A 174 -7.28 -0.70 18.28
C CYS A 174 -7.17 -2.11 17.71
N VAL A 175 -8.13 -2.47 16.87
CA VAL A 175 -8.09 -3.60 15.94
C VAL A 175 -8.07 -3.04 14.53
N ALA A 176 -7.05 -3.37 13.75
CA ALA A 176 -6.85 -2.81 12.42
C ALA A 176 -7.28 -3.80 11.34
N ALA A 177 -8.23 -3.39 10.51
CA ALA A 177 -8.73 -4.14 9.37
C ALA A 177 -8.32 -3.52 8.03
N ILE A 178 -8.26 -4.34 6.98
CA ILE A 178 -7.90 -3.92 5.62
C ILE A 178 -9.08 -4.16 4.68
N LEU A 179 -9.51 -3.10 3.99
CA LEU A 179 -10.44 -3.19 2.88
C LEU A 179 -9.68 -3.30 1.55
N GLY A 180 -9.25 -4.51 1.23
CA GLY A 180 -8.43 -4.87 0.08
C GLY A 180 -7.00 -5.25 0.46
N SER A 181 -6.79 -6.54 0.77
CA SER A 181 -5.47 -7.10 1.04
C SER A 181 -4.54 -6.91 -0.15
N THR A 182 -3.31 -6.47 0.12
CA THR A 182 -2.28 -6.35 -0.93
C THR A 182 -1.76 -7.69 -1.43
N LEU A 183 -2.05 -8.78 -0.72
CA LEU A 183 -1.62 -10.13 -1.08
C LEU A 183 -2.48 -10.71 -2.20
N ASN A 184 -3.78 -10.71 -2.02
CA ASN A 184 -4.73 -11.40 -2.90
C ASN A 184 -5.99 -10.60 -3.22
N GLY A 185 -6.09 -9.36 -2.76
CA GLY A 185 -7.20 -8.43 -3.05
C GLY A 185 -8.43 -8.60 -2.17
N GLU A 186 -8.51 -9.63 -1.34
CA GLU A 186 -9.70 -9.88 -0.52
C GLU A 186 -10.00 -8.76 0.47
N PHE A 187 -11.27 -8.53 0.73
CA PHE A 187 -11.75 -7.66 1.80
C PHE A 187 -11.86 -8.45 3.10
N GLU A 188 -11.41 -7.87 4.20
CA GLU A 188 -11.72 -8.37 5.53
C GLU A 188 -13.19 -8.08 5.88
N ASP A 189 -13.82 -8.98 6.63
CA ASP A 189 -15.20 -8.81 7.08
C ASP A 189 -15.28 -7.78 8.22
N VAL A 190 -15.16 -6.51 7.83
CA VAL A 190 -15.20 -5.37 8.77
C VAL A 190 -16.55 -5.29 9.48
N LYS A 191 -17.64 -5.74 8.82
CA LYS A 191 -18.97 -5.73 9.45
C LYS A 191 -19.02 -6.75 10.59
N MET A 192 -18.62 -7.98 10.34
CA MET A 192 -18.59 -9.01 11.39
C MET A 192 -17.64 -8.62 12.51
N LEU A 193 -16.45 -8.11 12.17
CA LEU A 193 -15.48 -7.61 13.14
C LEU A 193 -16.07 -6.51 14.01
N ASN A 194 -16.76 -5.52 13.40
CA ASN A 194 -17.44 -4.46 14.11
C ASN A 194 -18.54 -5.02 15.04
N ASP A 195 -19.41 -5.90 14.53
CA ASP A 195 -20.50 -6.49 15.30
C ASP A 195 -19.98 -7.25 16.55
N LEU A 196 -18.85 -7.94 16.42
CA LEU A 196 -18.16 -8.62 17.51
C LEU A 196 -17.48 -7.64 18.48
N LEU A 197 -16.85 -6.59 17.95
CA LEU A 197 -16.19 -5.53 18.73
C LEU A 197 -17.20 -4.61 19.42
N VAL A 198 -18.37 -4.34 18.83
CA VAL A 198 -19.47 -3.58 19.49
C VAL A 198 -19.91 -4.29 20.76
N LYS A 199 -19.92 -5.60 20.76
CA LYS A 199 -20.07 -6.38 21.99
C LYS A 199 -18.87 -6.18 22.95
N LYS A 200 -17.76 -5.64 22.49
CA LYS A 200 -16.47 -5.50 23.20
C LYS A 200 -15.83 -4.09 23.15
N ASN A 201 -16.17 -3.13 22.19
CA ASN A 201 -15.79 -1.69 21.96
C ASN A 201 -15.03 -1.34 20.65
N GLU A 202 -15.27 -0.14 20.02
CA GLU A 202 -15.01 0.20 18.59
C GLU A 202 -13.90 1.25 18.24
N GLU A 203 -13.45 1.32 16.94
CA GLU A 203 -13.16 2.47 16.01
C GLU A 203 -12.10 2.27 14.90
N THR A 204 -12.05 3.06 13.72
CA THR A 204 -11.29 2.83 12.46
C THR A 204 -10.73 4.04 11.66
N GLY A 205 -9.85 3.84 10.59
CA GLY A 205 -9.25 4.85 9.67
C GLY A 205 -8.81 4.37 8.25
N VAL A 206 -8.48 5.27 7.22
CA VAL A 206 -8.39 4.98 5.75
C VAL A 206 -7.27 5.63 4.92
N SER A 207 -6.91 5.09 3.69
CA SER A 207 -5.80 5.48 2.77
C SER A 207 -6.22 5.96 1.35
N GLY A 208 -5.55 7.01 0.78
CA GLY A 208 -5.96 7.76 -0.44
C GLY A 208 -5.20 7.55 -1.78
N HIS A 209 -3.88 7.26 -1.82
CA HIS A 209 -3.07 7.28 -3.07
C HIS A 209 -3.03 5.97 -3.87
N LYS A 210 -4.02 5.11 -3.70
CA LYS A 210 -4.18 3.87 -4.47
C LYS A 210 -5.40 4.01 -5.38
N TYR A 211 -6.54 3.52 -4.95
CA TYR A 211 -7.78 3.69 -5.71
C TYR A 211 -8.44 5.07 -5.61
N GLY A 212 -7.83 6.03 -4.92
CA GLY A 212 -8.14 7.47 -5.07
C GLY A 212 -7.67 8.07 -6.39
N LEU A 213 -6.97 7.28 -7.24
CA LEU A 213 -6.53 7.61 -8.59
C LEU A 213 -5.66 8.87 -8.67
N VAL A 214 -4.70 9.01 -7.75
CA VAL A 214 -3.68 10.05 -7.77
C VAL A 214 -2.28 9.46 -7.59
N TYR A 215 -1.26 10.19 -8.03
CA TYR A 215 0.14 9.79 -7.83
C TYR A 215 0.49 9.68 -6.35
N ALA A 216 1.56 8.94 -6.04
CA ALA A 216 2.04 8.78 -4.66
C ALA A 216 2.25 10.12 -3.96
N GLY A 217 2.06 10.16 -2.65
CA GLY A 217 2.29 11.34 -1.81
C GLY A 217 1.02 11.91 -1.14
N ILE A 218 -0.06 11.15 -1.09
CA ILE A 218 -1.28 11.50 -0.36
C ILE A 218 -1.85 10.30 0.40
N GLY A 219 -2.35 10.53 1.58
CA GLY A 219 -3.17 9.65 2.40
C GLY A 219 -4.14 10.49 3.21
N TRP A 220 -5.11 9.86 3.80
CA TRP A 220 -6.15 10.54 4.58
C TRP A 220 -6.30 9.88 5.94
N CYS A 221 -6.24 10.67 7.01
CA CYS A 221 -6.61 10.26 8.34
C CYS A 221 -7.90 10.98 8.70
N ILE A 222 -8.95 10.22 9.00
CA ILE A 222 -10.28 10.75 9.30
C ILE A 222 -10.75 10.05 10.58
N TRP A 223 -11.18 10.86 11.55
CA TRP A 223 -11.75 10.38 12.80
C TRP A 223 -13.28 10.42 12.71
N ARG A 224 -13.92 9.47 13.36
CA ARG A 224 -15.38 9.37 13.41
C ARG A 224 -16.01 10.58 14.10
N SER A 225 -15.34 11.07 15.16
CA SER A 225 -15.79 12.22 15.92
C SER A 225 -14.61 13.07 16.39
N LYS A 226 -14.88 14.28 16.87
CA LYS A 226 -13.86 15.18 17.41
C LYS A 226 -13.19 14.61 18.67
N GLU A 227 -13.94 13.88 19.47
CA GLU A 227 -13.48 13.24 20.70
C GLU A 227 -12.43 12.15 20.45
N ASP A 228 -12.34 11.67 19.21
CA ASP A 228 -11.37 10.65 18.83
C ASP A 228 -9.96 11.20 18.58
N LEU A 229 -9.85 12.54 18.43
CA LEU A 229 -8.57 13.24 18.35
C LEU A 229 -8.30 14.00 19.67
N PRO A 230 -7.43 13.49 20.56
CA PRO A 230 -7.07 14.16 21.81
C PRO A 230 -6.50 15.55 21.60
N ASP A 231 -6.97 16.55 22.36
CA ASP A 231 -6.55 17.95 22.24
C ASP A 231 -5.02 18.12 22.41
N GLU A 232 -4.37 17.29 23.21
CA GLU A 232 -2.92 17.31 23.42
C GLU A 232 -2.09 16.92 22.18
N LEU A 233 -2.72 16.41 21.13
CA LEU A 233 -2.09 16.13 19.82
C LEU A 233 -2.29 17.27 18.83
N ILE A 234 -3.05 18.31 19.19
CA ILE A 234 -3.27 19.50 18.37
C ILE A 234 -2.27 20.58 18.82
N PHE A 235 -1.40 20.98 17.91
CA PHE A 235 -0.41 22.01 18.14
C PHE A 235 -0.90 23.32 17.52
N HIS A 236 -0.77 24.41 18.24
CA HIS A 236 -1.10 25.75 17.77
C HIS A 236 0.17 26.50 17.38
N ILE A 237 0.21 27.02 16.16
CA ILE A 237 1.30 27.81 15.61
C ILE A 237 0.79 29.21 15.29
N ASN A 238 1.56 30.23 15.72
CA ASN A 238 1.13 31.64 15.62
C ASN A 238 2.12 32.53 14.82
N TYR A 239 3.26 31.97 14.39
CA TYR A 239 4.26 32.76 13.68
C TYR A 239 4.03 32.87 12.16
N LEU A 240 2.98 32.21 11.64
CA LEU A 240 2.54 32.29 10.24
C LEU A 240 1.37 33.26 10.03
N GLY A 241 1.22 34.27 10.88
CA GLY A 241 0.23 35.35 10.73
C GLY A 241 -1.04 35.19 11.57
N ALA A 242 -1.55 33.98 11.75
CA ALA A 242 -2.71 33.68 12.59
C ALA A 242 -2.45 32.43 13.46
N ASP A 243 -3.33 32.19 14.45
CA ASP A 243 -3.30 30.93 15.21
C ASP A 243 -3.81 29.79 14.33
N GLN A 244 -2.91 28.86 13.98
CA GLN A 244 -3.21 27.75 13.06
C GLN A 244 -3.03 26.42 13.78
N PRO A 245 -4.10 25.60 13.90
CA PRO A 245 -3.99 24.28 14.50
C PRO A 245 -3.36 23.30 13.51
N THR A 246 -2.40 22.48 13.98
CA THR A 246 -1.82 21.40 13.23
C THR A 246 -1.67 20.15 14.09
N PHE A 247 -1.91 18.97 13.49
CA PHE A 247 -1.80 17.68 14.18
C PHE A 247 -1.17 16.60 13.30
N THR A 248 -0.61 16.98 12.15
CA THR A 248 0.13 16.06 11.28
C THR A 248 1.54 15.81 11.80
N LEU A 249 2.12 14.63 11.51
CA LEU A 249 3.51 14.34 11.86
C LEU A 249 4.49 15.21 11.05
N ASN A 250 4.15 15.46 9.78
CA ASN A 250 4.91 16.36 8.93
C ASN A 250 4.40 17.80 9.09
N PHE A 251 5.30 18.75 9.25
CA PHE A 251 4.95 20.16 9.31
C PHE A 251 4.69 20.73 7.91
N SER A 252 5.71 20.78 7.06
CA SER A 252 5.57 21.27 5.69
C SER A 252 4.79 20.26 4.81
N LYS A 253 3.83 20.76 4.02
CA LYS A 253 2.92 19.96 3.20
C LYS A 253 2.78 20.56 1.81
N GLY A 254 3.18 19.81 0.77
CA GLY A 254 2.97 20.20 -0.63
C GLY A 254 1.50 20.10 -1.03
N SER A 255 0.98 21.12 -1.70
CA SER A 255 -0.44 21.23 -2.08
C SER A 255 -0.83 20.40 -3.29
N SER A 256 0.11 20.05 -4.16
CA SER A 256 -0.15 19.39 -5.47
C SER A 256 -1.02 18.15 -5.36
N GLN A 257 -0.74 17.28 -4.38
CA GLN A 257 -1.44 16.01 -4.22
C GLN A 257 -2.88 16.18 -3.69
N VAL A 258 -3.10 17.15 -2.81
CA VAL A 258 -4.45 17.49 -2.33
C VAL A 258 -5.31 18.02 -3.47
N ILE A 259 -4.74 18.90 -4.29
CA ILE A 259 -5.41 19.48 -5.46
C ILE A 259 -5.74 18.40 -6.49
N ALA A 260 -4.79 17.49 -6.75
CA ALA A 260 -5.03 16.34 -7.63
C ALA A 260 -6.16 15.44 -7.12
N GLN A 261 -6.18 15.14 -5.82
CA GLN A 261 -7.24 14.31 -5.24
C GLN A 261 -8.61 15.00 -5.36
N TYR A 262 -8.68 16.28 -5.07
CA TYR A 262 -9.92 17.03 -5.23
C TYR A 262 -10.39 17.04 -6.68
N TYR A 263 -9.47 17.28 -7.63
CA TYR A 263 -9.77 17.20 -9.06
C TYR A 263 -10.39 15.84 -9.43
N GLN A 264 -9.76 14.73 -9.03
CA GLN A 264 -10.27 13.39 -9.34
C GLN A 264 -11.65 13.15 -8.72
N LEU A 265 -11.86 13.56 -7.47
CA LEU A 265 -13.14 13.37 -6.78
C LEU A 265 -14.28 14.12 -7.48
N ILE A 266 -14.07 15.37 -7.89
CA ILE A 266 -15.12 16.15 -8.57
C ILE A 266 -15.26 15.80 -10.05
N ARG A 267 -14.15 15.44 -10.73
CA ARG A 267 -14.13 15.11 -12.16
C ARG A 267 -14.83 13.78 -12.43
N LEU A 268 -14.59 12.79 -11.63
CA LEU A 268 -15.14 11.46 -11.79
C LEU A 268 -16.50 11.30 -11.08
N GLY A 269 -16.61 11.86 -9.88
CA GLY A 269 -17.78 11.60 -9.02
C GLY A 269 -17.92 10.11 -8.72
N PHE A 270 -18.97 9.73 -8.05
CA PHE A 270 -19.22 8.33 -7.68
C PHE A 270 -19.39 7.42 -8.91
N GLU A 271 -20.09 7.90 -9.94
CA GLU A 271 -20.34 7.15 -11.17
C GLU A 271 -19.04 6.88 -11.95
N GLY A 272 -18.18 7.89 -12.12
CA GLY A 272 -16.91 7.73 -12.82
C GLY A 272 -15.98 6.75 -12.11
N TYR A 273 -15.87 6.83 -10.78
CA TYR A 273 -15.11 5.84 -10.01
C TYR A 273 -15.67 4.42 -10.16
N ARG A 274 -17.00 4.26 -10.11
CA ARG A 274 -17.65 2.96 -10.34
C ARG A 274 -17.28 2.41 -11.71
N ASN A 275 -17.47 3.19 -12.76
CA ASN A 275 -17.19 2.76 -14.13
C ASN A 275 -15.72 2.34 -14.33
N ILE A 276 -14.78 3.06 -13.70
CA ILE A 276 -13.35 2.68 -13.72
C ILE A 276 -13.13 1.36 -12.98
N MET A 277 -13.71 1.18 -11.80
CA MET A 277 -13.56 -0.06 -11.03
C MET A 277 -14.19 -1.25 -11.74
N ASP A 278 -15.36 -1.09 -12.33
CA ASP A 278 -16.02 -2.13 -13.13
C ASP A 278 -15.15 -2.55 -14.32
N ASN A 279 -14.60 -1.59 -15.07
CA ASN A 279 -13.65 -1.89 -16.16
C ASN A 279 -12.37 -2.57 -15.66
N CYS A 280 -11.82 -2.16 -14.51
CA CYS A 280 -10.67 -2.84 -13.90
C CYS A 280 -11.02 -4.29 -13.55
N GLN A 281 -12.22 -4.53 -13.00
CA GLN A 281 -12.68 -5.87 -12.66
C GLN A 281 -12.87 -6.75 -13.91
N GLU A 282 -13.46 -6.21 -14.97
CA GLU A 282 -13.58 -6.91 -16.27
C GLU A 282 -12.21 -7.31 -16.82
N ASN A 283 -11.22 -6.41 -16.78
CA ASN A 283 -9.87 -6.70 -17.23
C ASN A 283 -9.15 -7.72 -16.32
N ALA A 284 -9.43 -7.74 -15.02
CA ALA A 284 -8.97 -8.79 -14.12
C ALA A 284 -9.54 -10.16 -14.50
N MET A 285 -10.83 -10.24 -14.85
CA MET A 285 -11.46 -11.47 -15.31
C MET A 285 -10.86 -11.97 -16.63
N VAL A 286 -10.58 -11.08 -17.59
CA VAL A 286 -9.90 -11.45 -18.84
C VAL A 286 -8.52 -12.07 -18.57
N LEU A 287 -7.75 -11.49 -17.65
CA LEU A 287 -6.45 -12.03 -17.27
C LEU A 287 -6.60 -13.40 -16.58
N LYS A 288 -7.54 -13.51 -15.63
CA LYS A 288 -7.83 -14.76 -14.90
C LYS A 288 -8.19 -15.89 -15.86
N GLU A 289 -9.15 -15.67 -16.73
CA GLU A 289 -9.57 -16.66 -17.74
C GLU A 289 -8.39 -17.02 -18.69
N GLY A 290 -7.56 -16.06 -19.06
CA GLY A 290 -6.36 -16.30 -19.85
C GLY A 290 -5.39 -17.24 -19.14
N LEU A 291 -5.11 -17.00 -17.86
CA LEU A 291 -4.24 -17.84 -17.03
C LEU A 291 -4.82 -19.26 -16.84
N GLU A 292 -6.13 -19.37 -16.58
CA GLU A 292 -6.83 -20.66 -16.45
C GLU A 292 -6.74 -21.50 -17.73
N ARG A 293 -6.89 -20.87 -18.90
CA ARG A 293 -6.75 -21.55 -20.21
C ARG A 293 -5.37 -22.16 -20.44
N THR A 294 -4.30 -21.60 -19.86
CA THR A 294 -2.96 -22.22 -19.94
C THR A 294 -2.92 -23.58 -19.24
N GLY A 295 -3.83 -23.87 -18.32
CA GLY A 295 -3.88 -25.09 -17.52
C GLY A 295 -2.76 -25.18 -16.46
N ARG A 296 -1.86 -24.18 -16.38
CA ARG A 296 -0.62 -24.20 -15.57
C ARG A 296 -0.77 -23.57 -14.19
N PHE A 297 -1.82 -22.78 -13.95
CA PHE A 297 -1.96 -21.98 -12.73
C PHE A 297 -3.21 -22.32 -11.92
N ASN A 298 -3.09 -22.15 -10.61
CA ASN A 298 -4.20 -22.01 -9.68
C ASN A 298 -4.44 -20.53 -9.43
N ILE A 299 -5.68 -20.07 -9.46
CA ILE A 299 -6.02 -18.70 -9.09
C ILE A 299 -6.22 -18.65 -7.57
N VAL A 300 -5.50 -17.77 -6.92
CA VAL A 300 -5.48 -17.58 -5.45
C VAL A 300 -6.39 -16.44 -5.04
N SER A 301 -6.48 -15.36 -5.86
CA SER A 301 -7.40 -14.24 -5.61
C SER A 301 -8.86 -14.67 -5.86
N LYS A 302 -9.78 -14.13 -5.04
CA LYS A 302 -11.23 -14.30 -5.23
C LYS A 302 -11.78 -13.26 -6.20
N ASP A 303 -12.98 -13.52 -6.73
CA ASP A 303 -13.65 -12.60 -7.66
C ASP A 303 -14.15 -11.33 -6.95
N GLN A 304 -14.41 -11.41 -5.64
CA GLN A 304 -14.78 -10.28 -4.80
C GLN A 304 -13.53 -9.72 -4.11
N GLY A 305 -13.17 -8.49 -4.44
CA GLY A 305 -12.00 -7.84 -3.89
C GLY A 305 -11.56 -6.65 -4.73
N VAL A 306 -10.40 -6.09 -4.41
CA VAL A 306 -9.79 -5.06 -5.26
C VAL A 306 -9.34 -5.69 -6.58
N PRO A 307 -9.38 -4.96 -7.71
CA PRO A 307 -8.99 -5.49 -9.02
C PRO A 307 -7.51 -5.91 -9.04
N LEU A 308 -7.27 -7.20 -8.80
CA LEU A 308 -5.96 -7.85 -8.95
C LEU A 308 -6.14 -9.34 -9.22
N VAL A 309 -5.11 -9.97 -9.80
CA VAL A 309 -5.06 -11.42 -9.98
C VAL A 309 -3.81 -11.96 -9.31
N ALA A 310 -3.99 -12.77 -8.27
CA ALA A 310 -2.93 -13.54 -7.63
C ALA A 310 -3.07 -15.01 -8.03
N PHE A 311 -1.97 -15.62 -8.46
CA PHE A 311 -1.97 -16.97 -9.01
C PHE A 311 -0.65 -17.70 -8.70
N SER A 312 -0.71 -19.01 -8.58
CA SER A 312 0.41 -19.91 -8.30
C SER A 312 0.52 -21.00 -9.36
N LEU A 313 1.70 -21.58 -9.53
CA LEU A 313 1.89 -22.75 -10.36
C LEU A 313 1.14 -23.96 -9.78
N LYS A 314 0.52 -24.78 -10.63
CA LYS A 314 -0.01 -26.10 -10.25
C LYS A 314 1.09 -27.11 -9.98
N ASP A 315 2.19 -26.97 -10.71
CA ASP A 315 3.38 -27.81 -10.59
C ASP A 315 4.63 -26.93 -10.62
N SER A 316 5.29 -26.80 -9.51
CA SER A 316 6.54 -26.06 -9.32
C SER A 316 7.79 -26.96 -9.29
N SER A 317 7.68 -28.25 -9.71
CA SER A 317 8.78 -29.20 -9.65
C SER A 317 9.95 -28.86 -10.59
N ARG A 318 9.67 -28.19 -11.72
CA ARG A 318 10.66 -27.84 -12.73
C ARG A 318 11.16 -26.40 -12.63
N HIS A 319 10.28 -25.49 -12.38
CA HIS A 319 10.52 -24.04 -12.23
C HIS A 319 9.50 -23.43 -11.26
N ASP A 320 9.83 -22.27 -10.70
CA ASP A 320 9.02 -21.59 -9.70
C ASP A 320 8.50 -20.22 -10.18
N GLU A 321 7.65 -19.60 -9.38
CA GLU A 321 7.05 -18.30 -9.67
C GLU A 321 8.09 -17.18 -9.75
N PHE A 322 9.21 -17.29 -9.02
CA PHE A 322 10.28 -16.30 -9.06
C PHE A 322 11.00 -16.32 -10.41
N GLU A 323 11.20 -17.50 -11.00
CA GLU A 323 11.79 -17.64 -12.34
C GLU A 323 10.87 -17.04 -13.41
N ILE A 324 9.56 -17.29 -13.32
CA ILE A 324 8.57 -16.66 -14.22
C ILE A 324 8.63 -15.13 -14.10
N SER A 325 8.65 -14.61 -12.86
CA SER A 325 8.75 -13.17 -12.58
C SER A 325 10.00 -12.55 -13.21
N GLU A 326 11.15 -13.24 -13.12
CA GLU A 326 12.42 -12.76 -13.69
C GLU A 326 12.39 -12.77 -15.23
N PHE A 327 11.86 -13.85 -15.84
CA PHE A 327 11.79 -13.95 -17.29
C PHE A 327 10.82 -12.93 -17.91
N LEU A 328 9.74 -12.61 -17.23
CA LEU A 328 8.78 -11.57 -17.67
C LEU A 328 9.43 -10.18 -17.80
N ARG A 329 10.51 -9.90 -17.05
CA ARG A 329 11.26 -8.65 -17.17
C ARG A 329 11.88 -8.44 -18.55
N ARG A 330 12.16 -9.50 -19.30
CA ARG A 330 12.65 -9.41 -20.69
C ARG A 330 11.63 -8.79 -21.64
N PHE A 331 10.34 -8.91 -21.30
CA PHE A 331 9.23 -8.27 -22.01
C PHE A 331 8.86 -6.91 -21.42
N GLY A 332 9.61 -6.44 -20.42
CA GLY A 332 9.36 -5.18 -19.71
C GLY A 332 8.36 -5.29 -18.56
N TRP A 333 7.74 -6.47 -18.33
CA TRP A 333 6.77 -6.64 -17.26
C TRP A 333 7.45 -6.77 -15.89
N ILE A 334 6.92 -6.06 -14.90
CA ILE A 334 7.26 -6.24 -13.49
C ILE A 334 6.07 -6.90 -12.81
N VAL A 335 6.10 -8.23 -12.70
CA VAL A 335 5.12 -9.05 -12.00
C VAL A 335 5.83 -9.64 -10.78
N PRO A 336 5.50 -9.22 -9.55
CA PRO A 336 6.18 -9.71 -8.36
C PRO A 336 5.78 -11.15 -8.04
N ALA A 337 6.77 -11.93 -7.62
CA ALA A 337 6.57 -13.22 -6.97
C ALA A 337 6.92 -13.09 -5.48
N TYR A 338 6.14 -13.71 -4.59
CA TYR A 338 6.37 -13.71 -3.14
C TYR A 338 5.70 -14.91 -2.48
N THR A 339 6.20 -15.27 -1.30
CA THR A 339 5.55 -16.26 -0.43
C THR A 339 4.49 -15.60 0.44
N MET A 340 3.42 -16.32 0.76
CA MET A 340 2.40 -15.85 1.68
C MET A 340 2.98 -15.68 3.11
N PRO A 341 2.32 -14.89 3.99
CA PRO A 341 2.74 -14.65 5.36
C PRO A 341 2.84 -15.91 6.23
N PRO A 342 3.28 -15.80 7.50
CA PRO A 342 3.37 -16.91 8.44
C PRO A 342 2.13 -17.81 8.44
N ASP A 343 2.39 -19.13 8.56
CA ASP A 343 1.48 -20.26 8.48
C ASP A 343 0.92 -20.60 7.07
N ALA A 344 1.21 -19.76 6.03
CA ALA A 344 0.92 -20.06 4.63
C ALA A 344 2.16 -19.89 3.71
N GLN A 345 3.37 -19.85 4.27
CA GLN A 345 4.62 -19.55 3.56
C GLN A 345 5.01 -20.55 2.47
N HIS A 346 4.44 -21.76 2.51
CA HIS A 346 4.64 -22.76 1.46
C HIS A 346 3.91 -22.40 0.16
N VAL A 347 2.99 -21.43 0.20
CA VAL A 347 2.28 -20.93 -0.97
C VAL A 347 3.05 -19.74 -1.55
N THR A 348 3.58 -19.92 -2.78
CA THR A 348 4.19 -18.84 -3.56
C THR A 348 3.21 -18.35 -4.60
N VAL A 349 3.14 -17.07 -4.83
CA VAL A 349 2.22 -16.45 -5.79
C VAL A 349 2.90 -15.42 -6.67
N LEU A 350 2.40 -15.29 -7.89
CA LEU A 350 2.57 -14.14 -8.75
C LEU A 350 1.36 -13.24 -8.59
N ARG A 351 1.53 -11.91 -8.65
CA ARG A 351 0.43 -10.96 -8.49
C ARG A 351 0.47 -9.88 -9.56
N VAL A 352 -0.68 -9.65 -10.18
CA VAL A 352 -0.91 -8.58 -11.15
C VAL A 352 -1.97 -7.63 -10.60
N VAL A 353 -1.61 -6.38 -10.35
CA VAL A 353 -2.56 -5.32 -9.96
C VAL A 353 -3.16 -4.71 -11.22
N ILE A 354 -4.47 -4.64 -11.25
CA ILE A 354 -5.22 -4.06 -12.36
C ILE A 354 -5.57 -2.62 -12.02
N ARG A 355 -4.87 -1.68 -12.62
CA ARG A 355 -5.13 -0.23 -12.47
C ARG A 355 -5.98 0.28 -13.64
N GLU A 356 -6.38 1.54 -13.55
CA GLU A 356 -7.18 2.25 -14.56
C GLU A 356 -6.54 2.27 -15.96
N ASP A 357 -5.21 2.20 -16.03
CA ASP A 357 -4.43 2.18 -17.28
C ASP A 357 -4.14 0.78 -17.83
N PHE A 358 -4.61 -0.28 -17.13
CA PHE A 358 -4.46 -1.67 -17.56
C PHE A 358 -5.63 -2.10 -18.43
N SER A 359 -5.44 -2.08 -19.73
CA SER A 359 -6.48 -2.41 -20.71
C SER A 359 -6.62 -3.92 -20.94
N ARG A 360 -7.75 -4.32 -21.57
CA ARG A 360 -7.96 -5.69 -22.04
C ARG A 360 -6.81 -6.21 -22.91
N THR A 361 -6.32 -5.39 -23.84
CA THR A 361 -5.16 -5.73 -24.69
C THR A 361 -3.90 -5.99 -23.87
N PHE A 362 -3.70 -5.27 -22.76
CA PHE A 362 -2.57 -5.54 -21.84
C PHE A 362 -2.75 -6.89 -21.16
N ALA A 363 -3.95 -7.24 -20.71
CA ALA A 363 -4.25 -8.56 -20.11
C ALA A 363 -3.95 -9.69 -21.10
N GLU A 364 -4.48 -9.61 -22.32
CA GLU A 364 -4.28 -10.61 -23.37
C GLU A 364 -2.80 -10.74 -23.74
N ARG A 365 -2.08 -9.63 -23.88
CA ARG A 365 -0.63 -9.64 -24.17
C ARG A 365 0.18 -10.25 -23.03
N LEU A 366 -0.14 -9.94 -21.79
CA LEU A 366 0.53 -10.50 -20.64
C LEU A 366 0.41 -12.02 -20.60
N VAL A 367 -0.80 -12.57 -20.90
CA VAL A 367 -1.01 -14.02 -21.00
C VAL A 367 -0.12 -14.64 -22.07
N ILE A 368 -0.07 -14.04 -23.27
CA ILE A 368 0.80 -14.51 -24.37
C ILE A 368 2.28 -14.51 -23.94
N ASP A 369 2.72 -13.48 -23.26
CA ASP A 369 4.13 -13.37 -22.83
C ASP A 369 4.43 -14.36 -21.68
N ILE A 370 3.46 -14.65 -20.79
CA ILE A 370 3.56 -15.70 -19.78
C ILE A 370 3.68 -17.08 -20.46
N GLU A 371 2.86 -17.37 -21.48
CA GLU A 371 2.95 -18.64 -22.22
C GLU A 371 4.32 -18.82 -22.88
N LYS A 372 4.90 -17.75 -23.47
CA LYS A 372 6.26 -17.80 -24.03
C LYS A 372 7.31 -18.08 -22.94
N VAL A 373 7.19 -17.42 -21.80
CA VAL A 373 8.09 -17.65 -20.65
C VAL A 373 8.01 -19.09 -20.17
N LEU A 374 6.80 -19.63 -20.04
CA LEU A 374 6.61 -21.05 -19.66
C LEU A 374 7.23 -22.00 -20.67
N HIS A 375 7.06 -21.73 -21.97
CA HIS A 375 7.66 -22.54 -23.03
C HIS A 375 9.19 -22.48 -23.00
N GLU A 376 9.77 -21.29 -22.77
CA GLU A 376 11.22 -21.14 -22.63
C GLU A 376 11.75 -21.89 -21.40
N LEU A 377 11.07 -21.76 -20.25
CA LEU A 377 11.45 -22.46 -19.02
C LEU A 377 11.33 -23.97 -19.15
N ASP A 378 10.28 -24.48 -19.82
CA ASP A 378 10.09 -25.90 -20.07
C ASP A 378 11.17 -26.49 -20.99
N ALA A 379 11.76 -25.69 -21.87
CA ALA A 379 12.87 -26.07 -22.75
C ALA A 379 14.24 -26.10 -22.05
N LEU A 380 14.36 -25.50 -20.86
CA LEU A 380 15.61 -25.55 -20.10
C LEU A 380 15.85 -26.95 -19.52
N PRO A 381 17.11 -27.41 -19.42
CA PRO A 381 17.44 -28.68 -18.76
C PRO A 381 16.87 -28.69 -17.33
N SER A 382 16.21 -29.78 -16.95
CA SER A 382 15.74 -29.95 -15.57
C SER A 382 16.88 -29.73 -14.60
N ARG A 383 16.63 -29.00 -13.51
CA ARG A 383 17.60 -28.91 -12.41
C ARG A 383 17.91 -30.35 -11.99
N SER A 384 19.14 -30.82 -12.27
CA SER A 384 19.57 -32.11 -11.77
C SER A 384 19.45 -32.03 -10.23
N SER A 385 18.57 -32.85 -9.67
CA SER A 385 18.49 -33.05 -8.23
C SER A 385 19.85 -33.56 -7.76
N GLY A 386 20.70 -32.64 -7.30
CA GLY A 386 21.83 -33.00 -6.47
C GLY A 386 21.26 -33.73 -5.23
N PRO A 387 21.98 -34.70 -4.66
CA PRO A 387 21.47 -35.50 -3.55
C PRO A 387 20.99 -34.58 -2.44
N ALA A 388 19.72 -34.75 -2.07
CA ALA A 388 19.11 -34.06 -0.95
C ALA A 388 19.91 -34.39 0.30
N LEU A 389 20.63 -33.45 0.85
CA LEU A 389 21.15 -33.53 2.21
C LEU A 389 19.94 -33.52 3.14
N GLN A 390 19.58 -34.71 3.60
CA GLN A 390 18.60 -34.88 4.67
C GLN A 390 19.13 -34.21 5.92
N HIS A 391 18.50 -33.10 6.32
CA HIS A 391 18.67 -32.58 7.66
C HIS A 391 17.55 -33.10 8.56
N PRO A 392 17.89 -33.69 9.71
CA PRO A 392 16.91 -34.09 10.71
C PRO A 392 16.57 -32.85 11.53
N ASN A 393 15.43 -32.29 11.31
CA ASN A 393 14.54 -31.57 12.24
C ASN A 393 13.64 -30.63 11.46
N GLY A 394 12.35 -30.80 11.62
CA GLY A 394 11.31 -29.96 11.09
C GLY A 394 11.41 -28.54 11.66
N ASP A 395 10.84 -27.59 10.93
CA ASP A 395 10.76 -26.16 11.16
C ASP A 395 12.01 -25.38 10.71
N THR A 396 12.02 -25.04 9.42
CA THR A 396 12.62 -23.76 8.95
C THR A 396 12.18 -23.49 7.52
N VAL A 397 11.60 -22.31 7.27
CA VAL A 397 11.65 -21.63 5.97
C VAL A 397 13.09 -21.75 5.50
N SER A 398 13.27 -22.38 4.36
CA SER A 398 14.59 -22.71 3.85
C SER A 398 15.45 -21.45 3.87
N GLU A 399 16.51 -21.43 4.69
CA GLU A 399 17.56 -20.40 4.63
C GLU A 399 18.05 -20.17 3.19
N LYS A 400 17.82 -21.16 2.31
CA LYS A 400 18.09 -21.09 0.88
C LYS A 400 17.20 -20.11 0.14
N ASP A 401 15.92 -19.99 0.49
CA ASP A 401 15.03 -19.04 -0.20
C ASP A 401 15.29 -17.61 0.28
N LEU A 402 15.58 -17.44 1.57
CA LEU A 402 16.09 -16.18 2.11
C LEU A 402 17.51 -15.86 1.59
N ALA A 403 18.38 -16.86 1.46
CA ALA A 403 19.72 -16.70 0.90
C ALA A 403 19.64 -16.35 -0.60
N ARG A 404 18.69 -16.93 -1.35
CA ARG A 404 18.46 -16.65 -2.76
C ARG A 404 17.88 -15.26 -2.99
N GLN A 405 16.90 -14.83 -2.17
CA GLN A 405 16.43 -13.43 -2.16
C GLN A 405 17.56 -12.46 -1.80
N ARG A 406 18.39 -12.80 -0.82
CA ARG A 406 19.56 -12.02 -0.43
C ARG A 406 20.61 -12.00 -1.54
N GLU A 407 20.78 -13.10 -2.26
CA GLU A 407 21.73 -13.22 -3.37
C GLU A 407 21.27 -12.40 -4.60
N VAL A 408 19.99 -12.45 -4.98
CA VAL A 408 19.40 -11.60 -6.03
C VAL A 408 19.53 -10.13 -5.65
N VAL A 409 19.18 -9.76 -4.42
CA VAL A 409 19.36 -8.39 -3.89
C VAL A 409 20.84 -8.02 -3.83
N SER A 410 21.75 -8.95 -3.50
CA SER A 410 23.19 -8.69 -3.44
C SER A 410 23.83 -8.58 -4.83
N VAL A 411 23.35 -9.35 -5.81
CA VAL A 411 23.77 -9.25 -7.22
C VAL A 411 23.30 -7.90 -7.78
N TRP A 412 22.07 -7.52 -7.51
CA TRP A 412 21.55 -6.20 -7.90
C TRP A 412 22.30 -5.06 -7.21
N LYS A 413 22.55 -5.16 -5.89
CA LYS A 413 23.37 -4.18 -5.15
C LYS A 413 24.81 -4.12 -5.67
N ARG A 414 25.40 -5.25 -6.06
CA ARG A 414 26.73 -5.30 -6.67
C ARG A 414 26.73 -4.68 -8.06
N ALA A 415 25.72 -4.93 -8.88
CA ALA A 415 25.58 -4.33 -10.20
C ALA A 415 25.39 -2.79 -10.11
N VAL A 416 24.58 -2.32 -9.17
CA VAL A 416 24.40 -0.88 -8.88
C VAL A 416 25.69 -0.26 -8.31
N ALA A 417 26.39 -0.96 -7.41
CA ALA A 417 27.66 -0.50 -6.84
C ALA A 417 28.81 -0.53 -7.85
N ALA A 418 28.82 -1.48 -8.77
CA ALA A 418 29.79 -1.53 -9.87
C ALA A 418 29.56 -0.39 -10.88
N ARG A 419 28.29 -0.03 -11.17
CA ARG A 419 27.97 1.16 -11.96
C ARG A 419 28.40 2.47 -11.27
N LYS A 420 28.26 2.57 -9.94
CA LYS A 420 28.76 3.73 -9.18
C LYS A 420 30.29 3.86 -9.20
N LYS A 421 31.03 2.76 -9.35
CA LYS A 421 32.50 2.77 -9.44
C LYS A 421 33.04 3.16 -10.82
N THR A 422 32.23 3.05 -11.88
CA THR A 422 32.63 3.44 -13.24
C THR A 422 32.31 4.88 -13.59
N GLN A 423 31.64 5.61 -12.71
CA GLN A 423 31.34 7.04 -12.85
C GLN A 423 32.08 7.89 -11.81
N GLY A 424 33.38 7.65 -11.71
CA GLY A 424 34.28 8.59 -11.02
C GLY A 424 34.67 9.71 -11.97
N VAL A 425 33.73 10.60 -12.28
CA VAL A 425 34.03 11.96 -12.75
C VAL A 425 32.85 12.85 -12.35
N CYS A 426 32.97 13.39 -11.16
CA CYS A 426 32.56 14.75 -10.80
C CYS A 426 33.32 15.12 -9.54
#